data_f12b054fab7046e52215d0e98d04e0cd
#
_entry.id   f12b054fab7046e52215d0e98d04e0cd
#
_cell.length_a   1.000
_cell.length_b   1.000
_cell.length_c   1.000
_cell.angle_alpha   90.00
_cell.angle_beta   90.00
_cell.angle_gamma   90.00
#
_symmetry.space_group_name_H-M   'P 1'
#
loop_
_entity.id
_entity.type
_entity.pdbx_description
1 polymer ?
#
loop_
_entity_poly.entity_id
_entity_poly.type
_entity_poly.pdbx_seq_one_letter_code
_entity_poly.pdbx_strand_id
1 'polypeptide(L)'
;MARRCARIIMNTAPAQTVAYNYSVVRQFTIATLIWGVIGMSMGAFIAAQLVWPQLNFDLPWTSFGRIRPIHTNLVIFAFGGCALISTSFYIVQRTCYARLPSDWAANVFFWGWQAMLIATVISYALGYTTTKEYAEMEWPLAIVLTVLWLMYMWLFFGTIMRRQTSHIYVANWFYGAFIVVTAWCISSTILRFPSH
;
A
#
# COMPACT_ATOMS: atom_id res chain seq x y z
N MET A 1 -51.39 -13.73 -21.96
CA MET A 1 -50.23 -12.82 -22.05
C MET A 1 -49.97 -12.07 -20.74
N ALA A 2 -50.95 -11.50 -20.06
CA ALA A 2 -50.82 -10.73 -18.81
C ALA A 2 -50.18 -11.49 -17.61
N ARG A 3 -50.45 -12.78 -17.45
CA ARG A 3 -49.85 -13.59 -16.34
C ARG A 3 -48.33 -13.86 -16.51
N ARG A 4 -47.80 -13.78 -17.70
CA ARG A 4 -46.38 -13.94 -17.98
C ARG A 4 -45.59 -12.66 -17.67
N CYS A 5 -46.17 -11.49 -17.95
CA CYS A 5 -45.59 -10.21 -17.58
C CYS A 5 -45.57 -9.98 -16.07
N ALA A 6 -46.64 -10.34 -15.38
CA ALA A 6 -46.68 -10.21 -13.91
C ALA A 6 -45.61 -11.08 -13.19
N ARG A 7 -45.25 -12.24 -13.77
CA ARG A 7 -44.24 -13.14 -13.21
C ARG A 7 -42.81 -12.65 -13.45
N ILE A 8 -42.59 -11.83 -14.47
CA ILE A 8 -41.29 -11.19 -14.76
C ILE A 8 -41.06 -10.03 -13.80
N ILE A 9 -42.10 -9.29 -13.43
CA ILE A 9 -41.99 -8.15 -12.48
C ILE A 9 -41.79 -8.60 -11.03
N MET A 10 -42.29 -9.78 -10.64
CA MET A 10 -42.12 -10.28 -9.26
C MET A 10 -40.76 -10.94 -8.96
N ASN A 11 -39.89 -11.12 -9.95
CA ASN A 11 -38.59 -11.76 -9.79
C ASN A 11 -37.39 -10.78 -9.82
N THR A 12 -37.65 -9.49 -9.70
CA THR A 12 -36.61 -8.53 -9.33
C THR A 12 -36.41 -8.60 -7.82
N ALA A 13 -35.70 -9.64 -7.37
CA ALA A 13 -35.14 -9.62 -6.02
C ALA A 13 -34.41 -8.26 -5.86
N PRO A 14 -34.63 -7.54 -4.75
CA PRO A 14 -33.93 -6.26 -4.53
C PRO A 14 -32.44 -6.54 -4.70
N ALA A 15 -31.79 -5.79 -5.60
CA ALA A 15 -30.36 -5.89 -5.80
C ALA A 15 -29.72 -5.81 -4.42
N GLN A 16 -29.10 -6.90 -3.95
CA GLN A 16 -28.47 -6.92 -2.64
C GLN A 16 -27.44 -5.78 -2.65
N THR A 17 -27.71 -4.74 -1.89
CA THR A 17 -26.80 -3.62 -1.73
C THR A 17 -25.58 -4.13 -0.96
N VAL A 18 -24.53 -4.50 -1.70
CA VAL A 18 -23.29 -4.96 -1.08
C VAL A 18 -22.71 -3.79 -0.28
N ALA A 19 -22.66 -3.96 1.05
CA ALA A 19 -22.05 -2.99 1.92
C ALA A 19 -20.52 -3.08 1.84
N TYR A 20 -19.90 -2.23 1.02
CA TYR A 20 -18.45 -2.19 0.85
C TYR A 20 -17.74 -1.61 2.08
N ASN A 21 -16.49 -2.01 2.31
CA ASN A 21 -15.66 -1.40 3.35
C ASN A 21 -14.97 -0.14 2.80
N TYR A 22 -15.65 1.00 2.87
CA TYR A 22 -15.06 2.29 2.51
C TYR A 22 -14.22 2.92 3.63
N SER A 23 -14.30 2.41 4.85
CA SER A 23 -13.53 2.96 5.97
C SER A 23 -12.04 2.86 5.71
N VAL A 24 -11.55 1.66 5.38
CA VAL A 24 -10.14 1.43 5.10
C VAL A 24 -9.67 2.13 3.83
N VAL A 25 -10.51 2.23 2.81
CA VAL A 25 -10.22 2.99 1.59
C VAL A 25 -10.00 4.46 1.93
N ARG A 26 -10.90 5.06 2.71
CA ARG A 26 -10.78 6.46 3.15
C ARG A 26 -9.53 6.70 4.01
N GLN A 27 -9.22 5.78 4.92
CA GLN A 27 -8.01 5.87 5.75
C GLN A 27 -6.74 5.90 4.89
N PHE A 28 -6.60 4.99 3.93
CA PHE A 28 -5.46 4.99 3.00
C PHE A 28 -5.44 6.22 2.09
N THR A 29 -6.59 6.72 1.64
CA THR A 29 -6.67 7.96 0.84
C THR A 29 -6.17 9.16 1.63
N ILE A 30 -6.61 9.31 2.88
CA ILE A 30 -6.15 10.40 3.76
C ILE A 30 -4.65 10.26 4.03
N ALA A 31 -4.17 9.06 4.34
CA ALA A 31 -2.75 8.79 4.54
C ALA A 31 -1.93 9.14 3.29
N THR A 32 -2.43 8.85 2.09
CA THR A 32 -1.78 9.24 0.82
C THR A 32 -1.55 10.74 0.75
N LEU A 33 -2.57 11.56 1.06
CA LEU A 33 -2.44 13.01 1.03
C LEU A 33 -1.43 13.52 2.06
N ILE A 34 -1.47 13.00 3.28
CA ILE A 34 -0.55 13.38 4.35
C ILE A 34 0.90 13.03 3.96
N TRP A 35 1.15 11.79 3.57
CA TRP A 35 2.48 11.33 3.17
C TRP A 35 2.96 12.00 1.88
N GLY A 36 2.05 12.34 0.98
CA GLY A 36 2.37 13.11 -0.23
C GLY A 36 2.96 14.47 0.11
N VAL A 37 2.31 15.21 1.01
CA VAL A 37 2.82 16.52 1.47
C VAL A 37 4.16 16.35 2.18
N ILE A 38 4.29 15.41 3.11
CA ILE A 38 5.53 15.18 3.86
C ILE A 38 6.66 14.74 2.91
N GLY A 39 6.41 13.77 2.05
CA GLY A 39 7.41 13.25 1.12
C GLY A 39 7.90 14.30 0.13
N MET A 40 7.00 15.08 -0.46
CA MET A 40 7.37 16.16 -1.39
C MET A 40 8.11 17.27 -0.69
N SER A 41 7.73 17.65 0.53
CA SER A 41 8.45 18.65 1.33
C SER A 41 9.89 18.21 1.64
N MET A 42 10.08 16.92 1.97
CA MET A 42 11.41 16.33 2.15
C MET A 42 12.25 16.42 0.86
N GLY A 43 11.65 16.17 -0.30
CA GLY A 43 12.34 16.31 -1.59
C GLY A 43 12.79 17.74 -1.87
N ALA A 44 11.92 18.72 -1.61
CA ALA A 44 12.26 20.13 -1.71
C ALA A 44 13.39 20.52 -0.75
N PHE A 45 13.37 20.00 0.48
CA PHE A 45 14.43 20.22 1.47
C PHE A 45 15.77 19.65 1.01
N ILE A 46 15.80 18.44 0.47
CA ILE A 46 17.02 17.82 -0.08
C ILE A 46 17.57 18.66 -1.26
N ALA A 47 16.68 19.13 -2.15
CA ALA A 47 17.07 19.98 -3.26
C ALA A 47 17.69 21.30 -2.77
N ALA A 48 17.14 21.89 -1.71
CA ALA A 48 17.70 23.08 -1.08
C ALA A 48 19.07 22.83 -0.44
N GLN A 49 19.30 21.67 0.17
CA GLN A 49 20.60 21.28 0.73
C GLN A 49 21.71 21.20 -0.34
N LEU A 50 21.39 20.87 -1.59
CA LEU A 50 22.35 20.85 -2.68
C LEU A 50 22.81 22.25 -3.07
N VAL A 51 21.95 23.26 -2.87
CA VAL A 51 22.28 24.69 -3.16
C VAL A 51 22.91 25.36 -1.95
N TRP A 52 22.39 25.06 -0.76
CA TRP A 52 22.81 25.61 0.53
C TRP A 52 23.28 24.54 1.48
N PRO A 53 24.54 24.10 1.48
CA PRO A 53 25.04 23.04 2.34
C PRO A 53 24.88 23.31 3.85
N GLN A 54 24.74 24.59 4.23
CA GLN A 54 24.48 24.98 5.62
C GLN A 54 23.18 24.41 6.19
N LEU A 55 22.23 24.03 5.33
CA LEU A 55 20.99 23.35 5.73
C LEU A 55 21.20 21.92 6.25
N ASN A 56 22.41 21.39 6.21
CA ASN A 56 22.75 20.14 6.89
C ASN A 56 22.86 20.32 8.41
N PHE A 57 22.95 21.56 8.91
CA PHE A 57 23.03 21.91 10.34
C PHE A 57 24.12 21.17 11.12
N ASP A 58 25.07 20.53 10.44
CA ASP A 58 26.12 19.65 11.02
C ASP A 58 25.61 18.55 11.95
N LEU A 59 24.31 18.19 11.80
CA LEU A 59 23.68 17.11 12.55
C LEU A 59 23.67 15.80 11.75
N PRO A 60 24.03 14.66 12.36
CA PRO A 60 24.10 13.40 11.62
C PRO A 60 22.79 12.99 10.95
N TRP A 61 21.64 13.24 11.59
CA TRP A 61 20.30 12.86 11.08
C TRP A 61 19.72 13.79 10.03
N THR A 62 20.26 15.01 9.86
CA THR A 62 19.86 15.95 8.81
C THR A 62 20.77 15.91 7.59
N SER A 63 21.80 15.06 7.61
CA SER A 63 22.71 14.92 6.48
C SER A 63 21.97 14.46 5.23
N PHE A 64 22.34 15.00 4.07
CA PHE A 64 21.79 14.64 2.76
C PHE A 64 21.73 13.12 2.54
N GLY A 65 22.79 12.40 2.94
CA GLY A 65 22.90 10.95 2.77
C GLY A 65 21.85 10.16 3.57
N ARG A 66 21.34 10.70 4.69
CA ARG A 66 20.29 10.06 5.49
C ARG A 66 18.88 10.49 5.08
N ILE A 67 18.71 11.75 4.68
CA ILE A 67 17.40 12.26 4.29
C ILE A 67 16.98 11.76 2.90
N ARG A 68 17.94 11.55 1.99
CA ARG A 68 17.64 11.02 0.65
C ARG A 68 16.88 9.68 0.68
N PRO A 69 17.34 8.62 1.36
CA PRO A 69 16.60 7.38 1.45
C PRO A 69 15.25 7.53 2.19
N ILE A 70 15.16 8.43 3.17
CA ILE A 70 13.88 8.76 3.83
C ILE A 70 12.89 9.31 2.80
N HIS A 71 13.28 10.30 2.01
CA HIS A 71 12.45 10.87 0.95
C HIS A 71 11.99 9.80 -0.05
N THR A 72 12.91 8.99 -0.55
CA THR A 72 12.60 7.93 -1.52
C THR A 72 11.60 6.94 -0.96
N ASN A 73 11.78 6.51 0.29
CA ASN A 73 10.88 5.59 0.97
C ASN A 73 9.49 6.22 1.18
N LEU A 74 9.42 7.49 1.62
CA LEU A 74 8.16 8.19 1.80
C LEU A 74 7.38 8.36 0.49
N VAL A 75 8.06 8.62 -0.62
CA VAL A 75 7.39 8.77 -1.92
C VAL A 75 6.92 7.42 -2.45
N ILE A 76 7.73 6.38 -2.37
CA ILE A 76 7.40 5.07 -2.95
C ILE A 76 6.39 4.32 -2.07
N PHE A 77 6.70 4.08 -0.79
CA PHE A 77 5.89 3.22 0.08
C PHE A 77 4.80 3.99 0.82
N ALA A 78 5.07 5.22 1.26
CA ALA A 78 4.07 5.96 2.01
C ALA A 78 3.07 6.63 1.07
N PHE A 79 3.48 7.47 0.14
CA PHE A 79 2.58 8.13 -0.80
C PHE A 79 2.07 7.16 -1.86
N GLY A 80 2.95 6.60 -2.69
CA GLY A 80 2.58 5.71 -3.80
C GLY A 80 1.94 4.41 -3.32
N GLY A 81 2.49 3.79 -2.26
CA GLY A 81 1.95 2.56 -1.68
C GLY A 81 0.55 2.75 -1.11
N CYS A 82 0.32 3.80 -0.31
CA CYS A 82 -1.02 4.09 0.21
C CYS A 82 -2.02 4.39 -0.92
N ALA A 83 -1.61 5.12 -1.97
CA ALA A 83 -2.46 5.41 -3.12
C ALA A 83 -2.87 4.14 -3.88
N LEU A 84 -1.90 3.26 -4.16
CA LEU A 84 -2.14 2.00 -4.87
C LEU A 84 -3.01 1.04 -4.04
N ILE A 85 -2.77 0.93 -2.74
CA ILE A 85 -3.58 0.10 -1.84
C ILE A 85 -5.01 0.63 -1.76
N SER A 86 -5.19 1.94 -1.58
CA SER A 86 -6.51 2.57 -1.53
C SER A 86 -7.31 2.31 -2.79
N THR A 87 -6.72 2.58 -3.95
CA THR A 87 -7.38 2.39 -5.25
C THR A 87 -7.64 0.92 -5.55
N SER A 88 -6.73 0.01 -5.20
CA SER A 88 -6.93 -1.43 -5.39
C SER A 88 -8.10 -1.95 -4.55
N PHE A 89 -8.20 -1.57 -3.27
CA PHE A 89 -9.31 -1.96 -2.40
C PHE A 89 -10.65 -1.36 -2.86
N TYR A 90 -10.64 -0.14 -3.37
CA TYR A 90 -11.84 0.44 -3.95
C TYR A 90 -12.28 -0.31 -5.20
N ILE A 91 -11.36 -0.52 -6.14
CA ILE A 91 -11.65 -1.14 -7.43
C ILE A 91 -12.07 -2.60 -7.27
N VAL A 92 -11.32 -3.41 -6.49
CA VAL A 92 -11.63 -4.83 -6.35
C VAL A 92 -12.99 -5.06 -5.71
N GLN A 93 -13.37 -4.28 -4.70
CA GLN A 93 -14.69 -4.40 -4.08
C GLN A 93 -15.81 -4.06 -5.07
N ARG A 94 -15.65 -2.98 -5.85
CA ARG A 94 -16.64 -2.49 -6.81
C ARG A 94 -16.79 -3.42 -8.01
N THR A 95 -15.69 -3.90 -8.57
CA THR A 95 -15.69 -4.74 -9.76
C THR A 95 -16.08 -6.19 -9.46
N CYS A 96 -15.81 -6.67 -8.25
CA CYS A 96 -16.20 -8.00 -7.82
C CYS A 96 -17.58 -8.06 -7.15
N TYR A 97 -18.22 -6.92 -6.87
CA TYR A 97 -19.44 -6.82 -6.07
C TYR A 97 -19.32 -7.60 -4.75
N ALA A 98 -18.15 -7.51 -4.11
CA ALA A 98 -17.84 -8.25 -2.90
C ALA A 98 -17.13 -7.35 -1.90
N ARG A 99 -17.43 -7.55 -0.60
CA ARG A 99 -16.73 -6.89 0.50
C ARG A 99 -15.40 -7.57 0.76
N LEU A 100 -14.44 -6.84 1.34
CA LEU A 100 -13.17 -7.41 1.82
C LEU A 100 -13.40 -8.59 2.76
N PRO A 101 -12.54 -9.61 2.79
CA PRO A 101 -12.69 -10.82 3.58
C PRO A 101 -12.86 -10.58 5.08
N SER A 102 -12.17 -9.56 5.62
CA SER A 102 -12.19 -9.20 7.03
C SER A 102 -11.92 -7.72 7.22
N ASP A 103 -12.84 -7.02 7.88
CA ASP A 103 -12.67 -5.59 8.20
C ASP A 103 -11.62 -5.39 9.29
N TRP A 104 -11.55 -6.30 10.26
CA TRP A 104 -10.54 -6.28 11.30
C TRP A 104 -9.13 -6.39 10.70
N ALA A 105 -8.90 -7.37 9.83
CA ALA A 105 -7.61 -7.55 9.17
C ALA A 105 -7.24 -6.35 8.30
N ALA A 106 -8.21 -5.76 7.58
CA ALA A 106 -7.98 -4.56 6.79
C ALA A 106 -7.54 -3.36 7.66
N ASN A 107 -8.12 -3.23 8.85
CA ASN A 107 -7.76 -2.17 9.79
C ASN A 107 -6.39 -2.44 10.45
N VAL A 108 -6.10 -3.68 10.84
CA VAL A 108 -4.77 -4.08 11.34
C VAL A 108 -3.70 -3.84 10.27
N PHE A 109 -4.00 -4.17 9.01
CA PHE A 109 -3.11 -3.92 7.88
C PHE A 109 -2.83 -2.41 7.72
N PHE A 110 -3.85 -1.55 7.81
CA PHE A 110 -3.67 -0.10 7.71
C PHE A 110 -2.71 0.42 8.79
N TRP A 111 -2.98 0.11 10.07
CA TRP A 111 -2.15 0.60 11.17
C TRP A 111 -0.75 -0.03 11.16
N GLY A 112 -0.64 -1.31 10.83
CA GLY A 112 0.64 -1.99 10.66
C GLY A 112 1.48 -1.34 9.57
N TRP A 113 0.85 -0.98 8.44
CA TRP A 113 1.51 -0.26 7.36
C TRP A 113 2.03 1.10 7.81
N GLN A 114 1.22 1.91 8.51
CA GLN A 114 1.66 3.20 9.03
C GLN A 114 2.80 3.06 10.05
N ALA A 115 2.68 2.11 10.98
CA ALA A 115 3.72 1.85 11.98
C ALA A 115 5.06 1.43 11.34
N MET A 116 5.01 0.57 10.32
CA MET A 116 6.19 0.15 9.55
C MET A 116 6.85 1.34 8.86
N LEU A 117 6.08 2.23 8.23
CA LEU A 117 6.61 3.44 7.58
C LEU A 117 7.34 4.35 8.58
N ILE A 118 6.74 4.61 9.73
CA ILE A 118 7.33 5.45 10.79
C ILE A 118 8.62 4.79 11.32
N ALA A 119 8.59 3.48 11.58
CA ALA A 119 9.77 2.73 12.04
C ALA A 119 10.91 2.80 11.01
N THR A 120 10.59 2.74 9.72
CA THR A 120 11.58 2.87 8.64
C THR A 120 12.21 4.25 8.62
N VAL A 121 11.42 5.32 8.76
CA VAL A 121 11.94 6.70 8.84
C VAL A 121 12.89 6.86 10.02
N ILE A 122 12.51 6.33 11.18
CA ILE A 122 13.36 6.37 12.41
C ILE A 122 14.66 5.58 12.18
N SER A 123 14.58 4.38 11.61
CA SER A 123 15.75 3.54 11.29
C SER A 123 16.74 4.29 10.40
N TYR A 124 16.27 4.93 9.33
CA TYR A 124 17.11 5.68 8.41
C TYR A 124 17.72 6.93 9.04
N ALA A 125 16.95 7.66 9.87
CA ALA A 125 17.45 8.81 10.60
C ALA A 125 18.58 8.42 11.56
N LEU A 126 18.49 7.26 12.20
CA LEU A 126 19.53 6.70 13.06
C LEU A 126 20.73 6.14 12.29
N GLY A 127 20.61 5.97 10.97
CA GLY A 127 21.68 5.47 10.10
C GLY A 127 21.68 3.96 9.89
N TYR A 128 20.64 3.26 10.34
CA TYR A 128 20.45 1.84 10.06
C TYR A 128 19.84 1.67 8.67
N THR A 129 20.68 1.56 7.65
CA THR A 129 20.29 1.39 6.25
C THR A 129 21.22 0.41 5.57
N THR A 130 20.69 -0.31 4.57
CA THR A 130 21.54 -1.13 3.69
C THR A 130 21.97 -0.32 2.45
N THR A 131 22.99 -0.80 1.75
CA THR A 131 23.52 -0.14 0.54
C THR A 131 22.74 -0.45 -0.73
N LYS A 132 21.64 -1.20 -0.63
CA LYS A 132 20.82 -1.60 -1.79
C LYS A 132 19.83 -0.49 -2.13
N GLU A 133 19.97 0.10 -3.29
CA GLU A 133 19.07 1.15 -3.77
C GLU A 133 17.62 0.64 -3.85
N TYR A 134 16.65 1.40 -3.34
CA TYR A 134 15.22 1.06 -3.18
C TYR A 134 14.92 -0.13 -2.26
N ALA A 135 15.90 -0.74 -1.64
CA ALA A 135 15.76 -1.83 -0.66
C ALA A 135 16.66 -1.56 0.55
N GLU A 136 16.67 -0.30 0.98
CA GLU A 136 17.54 0.19 2.07
C GLU A 136 17.05 -0.25 3.45
N MET A 137 15.87 -0.89 3.52
CA MET A 137 15.31 -1.39 4.79
C MET A 137 16.17 -2.53 5.36
N GLU A 138 16.46 -2.42 6.64
CA GLU A 138 17.08 -3.48 7.43
C GLU A 138 16.19 -4.72 7.47
N TRP A 139 16.80 -5.89 7.65
CA TRP A 139 16.12 -7.18 7.61
C TRP A 139 14.89 -7.31 8.53
N PRO A 140 14.82 -6.74 9.77
CA PRO A 140 13.63 -6.84 10.60
C PRO A 140 12.42 -6.11 9.97
N LEU A 141 12.66 -4.91 9.42
CA LEU A 141 11.62 -4.13 8.75
C LEU A 141 11.19 -4.78 7.43
N ALA A 142 12.13 -5.41 6.72
CA ALA A 142 11.82 -6.15 5.51
C ALA A 142 10.92 -7.38 5.78
N ILE A 143 11.10 -8.06 6.92
CA ILE A 143 10.20 -9.13 7.36
C ILE A 143 8.80 -8.57 7.66
N VAL A 144 8.70 -7.47 8.40
CA VAL A 144 7.41 -6.81 8.69
C VAL A 144 6.72 -6.41 7.40
N LEU A 145 7.44 -5.80 6.46
CA LEU A 145 6.92 -5.45 5.14
C LEU A 145 6.38 -6.68 4.40
N THR A 146 7.11 -7.80 4.45
CA THR A 146 6.68 -9.05 3.81
C THR A 146 5.38 -9.58 4.41
N VAL A 147 5.26 -9.61 5.73
CA VAL A 147 4.05 -10.07 6.43
C VAL A 147 2.86 -9.18 6.06
N LEU A 148 3.04 -7.87 6.08
CA LEU A 148 2.01 -6.91 5.66
C LEU A 148 1.64 -7.09 4.20
N TRP A 149 2.61 -7.35 3.31
CA TRP A 149 2.36 -7.58 1.90
C TRP A 149 1.57 -8.86 1.64
N LEU A 150 1.88 -9.94 2.38
CA LEU A 150 1.11 -11.19 2.34
C LEU A 150 -0.33 -10.98 2.84
N MET A 151 -0.54 -10.17 3.89
CA MET A 151 -1.86 -9.79 4.37
C MET A 151 -2.63 -8.98 3.30
N TYR A 152 -1.98 -8.04 2.62
CA TYR A 152 -2.56 -7.30 1.51
C TYR A 152 -2.97 -8.24 0.36
N MET A 153 -2.09 -9.15 -0.02
CA MET A 153 -2.35 -10.16 -1.04
C MET A 153 -3.56 -11.02 -0.67
N TRP A 154 -3.65 -11.48 0.57
CA TRP A 154 -4.79 -12.25 1.06
C TRP A 154 -6.11 -11.45 1.02
N LEU A 155 -6.09 -10.18 1.43
CA LEU A 155 -7.28 -9.31 1.37
C LEU A 155 -7.74 -9.10 -0.07
N PHE A 156 -6.82 -8.83 -0.98
CA PHE A 156 -7.13 -8.57 -2.39
C PHE A 156 -7.66 -9.82 -3.09
N PHE A 157 -6.90 -10.92 -3.09
CA PHE A 157 -7.32 -12.16 -3.75
C PHE A 157 -8.50 -12.82 -3.06
N GLY A 158 -8.61 -12.73 -1.75
CA GLY A 158 -9.78 -13.18 -1.00
C GLY A 158 -11.06 -12.45 -1.40
N THR A 159 -10.97 -11.19 -1.79
CA THR A 159 -12.13 -10.46 -2.37
C THR A 159 -12.47 -10.97 -3.77
N ILE A 160 -11.47 -11.23 -4.61
CA ILE A 160 -11.69 -11.81 -5.95
C ILE A 160 -12.32 -13.20 -5.87
N MET A 161 -11.92 -14.02 -4.90
CA MET A 161 -12.51 -15.35 -4.71
C MET A 161 -13.99 -15.29 -4.31
N ARG A 162 -14.43 -14.20 -3.65
CA ARG A 162 -15.81 -13.93 -3.25
C ARG A 162 -16.62 -13.15 -4.30
N ARG A 163 -16.09 -12.98 -5.50
CA ARG A 163 -16.75 -12.21 -6.57
C ARG A 163 -18.12 -12.78 -6.90
N GLN A 164 -19.06 -11.88 -7.18
CA GLN A 164 -20.42 -12.21 -7.64
C GLN A 164 -20.57 -12.07 -9.17
N THR A 165 -19.49 -11.76 -9.86
CA THR A 165 -19.44 -11.63 -11.31
C THR A 165 -18.67 -12.78 -11.93
N SER A 166 -19.07 -13.20 -13.15
CA SER A 166 -18.36 -14.25 -13.90
C SER A 166 -17.03 -13.73 -14.48
N HIS A 167 -16.92 -12.43 -14.74
CA HIS A 167 -15.75 -11.82 -15.35
C HIS A 167 -14.85 -11.17 -14.31
N ILE A 168 -13.54 -11.23 -14.56
CA ILE A 168 -12.54 -10.46 -13.81
C ILE A 168 -12.19 -9.26 -14.70
N TYR A 169 -12.41 -8.04 -14.18
CA TYR A 169 -12.04 -6.82 -14.90
C TYR A 169 -10.54 -6.71 -15.07
N VAL A 170 -10.12 -6.12 -16.19
CA VAL A 170 -8.70 -5.95 -16.56
C VAL A 170 -7.92 -5.24 -15.46
N ALA A 171 -8.48 -4.25 -14.79
CA ALA A 171 -7.85 -3.57 -13.66
C ALA A 171 -7.43 -4.52 -12.54
N ASN A 172 -8.23 -5.55 -12.22
CA ASN A 172 -7.91 -6.54 -11.19
C ASN A 172 -6.72 -7.43 -11.61
N TRP A 173 -6.54 -7.70 -12.89
CA TRP A 173 -5.37 -8.42 -13.39
C TRP A 173 -4.10 -7.62 -13.22
N PHE A 174 -4.12 -6.31 -13.52
CA PHE A 174 -2.97 -5.44 -13.31
C PHE A 174 -2.60 -5.31 -11.83
N TYR A 175 -3.58 -5.08 -10.94
CA TYR A 175 -3.32 -5.05 -9.50
C TYR A 175 -2.83 -6.41 -8.99
N GLY A 176 -3.42 -7.52 -9.43
CA GLY A 176 -2.99 -8.86 -9.06
C GLY A 176 -1.54 -9.13 -9.48
N ALA A 177 -1.18 -8.80 -10.73
CA ALA A 177 0.18 -8.93 -11.22
C ALA A 177 1.16 -8.07 -10.41
N PHE A 178 0.81 -6.80 -10.15
CA PHE A 178 1.60 -5.90 -9.31
C PHE A 178 1.85 -6.49 -7.91
N ILE A 179 0.80 -7.00 -7.26
CA ILE A 179 0.90 -7.58 -5.91
C ILE A 179 1.84 -8.79 -5.90
N VAL A 180 1.70 -9.70 -6.88
CA VAL A 180 2.51 -10.92 -6.95
C VAL A 180 3.98 -10.61 -7.28
N VAL A 181 4.23 -9.74 -8.27
CA VAL A 181 5.60 -9.37 -8.67
C VAL A 181 6.30 -8.64 -7.53
N THR A 182 5.62 -7.73 -6.84
CA THR A 182 6.22 -7.03 -5.70
C THR A 182 6.50 -7.98 -4.53
N ALA A 183 5.61 -8.95 -4.26
CA ALA A 183 5.89 -10.01 -3.27
C ALA A 183 7.16 -10.80 -3.61
N TRP A 184 7.34 -11.14 -4.88
CA TRP A 184 8.55 -11.81 -5.38
C TRP A 184 9.80 -10.97 -5.17
N CYS A 185 9.76 -9.68 -5.53
CA CYS A 185 10.87 -8.75 -5.35
C CYS A 185 11.26 -8.58 -3.87
N ILE A 186 10.28 -8.41 -2.98
CA ILE A 186 10.52 -8.29 -1.54
C ILE A 186 11.16 -9.58 -1.00
N SER A 187 10.62 -10.75 -1.34
CA SER A 187 11.13 -12.05 -0.90
C SER A 187 12.57 -12.28 -1.38
N SER A 188 12.87 -11.93 -2.63
CA SER A 188 14.23 -12.08 -3.20
C SER A 188 15.25 -11.17 -2.50
N THR A 189 14.82 -10.03 -1.99
CA THR A 189 15.67 -9.10 -1.24
C THR A 189 16.02 -9.67 0.14
N ILE A 190 15.05 -10.30 0.80
CA ILE A 190 15.25 -10.93 2.13
C ILE A 190 16.13 -12.17 2.02
N LEU A 191 15.93 -13.00 1.00
CA LEU A 191 16.70 -14.24 0.82
C LEU A 191 18.17 -14.00 0.45
N ARG A 192 18.53 -12.83 -0.02
CA ARG A 192 19.92 -12.42 -0.24
C ARG A 192 20.55 -11.86 1.04
N PHE A 193 20.54 -12.64 2.14
CA PHE A 193 21.38 -12.32 3.29
C PHE A 193 22.84 -12.23 2.84
N PRO A 194 23.60 -11.23 3.32
CA PRO A 194 25.03 -11.20 3.05
C PRO A 194 25.65 -12.47 3.61
N SER A 195 26.18 -13.31 2.73
CA SER A 195 27.21 -14.26 3.14
C SER A 195 28.39 -13.41 3.62
N HIS A 196 28.59 -13.39 4.91
CA HIS A 196 29.80 -12.84 5.52
C HIS A 196 31.03 -13.58 5.01
#